data_294f5dd939bfeca840b205451a09f349
#
_entry.id   294f5dd939bfeca840b205451a09f349
#
_cell.length_a   1.000
_cell.length_b   1.000
_cell.length_c   1.000
_cell.angle_alpha   90.00
_cell.angle_beta   90.00
_cell.angle_gamma   90.00
#
_symmetry.space_group_name_H-M   'P 1'
#
loop_
_entity.id
_entity.type
_entity.pdbx_description
1 polymer ?
#
loop_
_entity_poly.entity_id
_entity_poly.type
_entity_poly.pdbx_seq_one_letter_code
_entity_poly.pdbx_strand_id
1 'polypeptide(L)'
;MNVSKSVLTVAATLCGLLCGCGGSSAGERSAPAERATRKNISLIEGVSPLYGATVPQGSVQRIGFRLRPGAEADSVVLYMGERRVAALDTAGYSYEVSAAHPTGTVLYKVVAYREGRSDSRSGEFAVLAGKAPVLYGHRVRNVYPHDRTAYTQGLLWHDGYLYESTGLEGGSTLRQVDLTEGRVV
;
A
#
# COMPACT_ATOMS: atom_id res chain seq x y z
N MET A 1 -54.41 -6.72 -1.04
CA MET A 1 -53.62 -6.51 -2.28
C MET A 1 -52.51 -7.55 -2.29
N ASN A 2 -52.55 -8.43 -3.32
CA ASN A 2 -51.77 -9.66 -3.44
C ASN A 2 -50.29 -9.42 -3.70
N VAL A 3 -49.46 -10.13 -2.96
CA VAL A 3 -48.03 -10.29 -3.26
C VAL A 3 -47.79 -11.73 -3.71
N SER A 4 -47.44 -11.87 -4.98
CA SER A 4 -47.15 -13.11 -5.66
C SER A 4 -45.79 -13.67 -5.25
N LYS A 5 -45.78 -14.92 -4.76
CA LYS A 5 -44.54 -15.69 -4.50
C LYS A 5 -44.22 -16.51 -5.75
N SER A 6 -43.09 -16.22 -6.38
CA SER A 6 -42.54 -17.07 -7.45
C SER A 6 -41.58 -18.10 -6.84
N VAL A 7 -41.96 -19.37 -6.98
CA VAL A 7 -41.13 -20.53 -6.62
C VAL A 7 -40.29 -20.90 -7.84
N LEU A 8 -38.97 -20.94 -7.70
CA LEU A 8 -38.05 -21.39 -8.75
C LEU A 8 -37.67 -22.85 -8.46
N THR A 9 -38.13 -23.73 -9.34
CA THR A 9 -37.88 -25.18 -9.29
C THR A 9 -36.53 -25.48 -9.95
N VAL A 10 -35.62 -26.10 -9.20
CA VAL A 10 -34.33 -26.61 -9.71
C VAL A 10 -34.53 -28.04 -10.17
N ALA A 11 -34.40 -28.30 -11.47
CA ALA A 11 -34.39 -29.65 -12.06
C ALA A 11 -32.96 -30.23 -12.02
N ALA A 12 -32.78 -31.30 -11.27
CA ALA A 12 -31.58 -32.12 -11.30
C ALA A 12 -31.65 -33.11 -12.47
N THR A 13 -30.70 -33.00 -13.41
CA THR A 13 -30.54 -33.99 -14.49
C THR A 13 -29.32 -34.86 -14.17
N LEU A 14 -29.63 -36.12 -13.89
CA LEU A 14 -28.67 -37.21 -13.72
C LEU A 14 -28.37 -37.77 -15.11
N CYS A 15 -27.13 -37.80 -15.57
CA CYS A 15 -26.75 -38.48 -16.80
C CYS A 15 -25.51 -39.35 -16.57
N GLY A 16 -25.68 -40.60 -16.97
CA GLY A 16 -24.94 -41.77 -16.60
C GLY A 16 -23.53 -41.91 -17.20
N LEU A 17 -22.80 -42.81 -16.54
CA LEU A 17 -21.52 -43.36 -16.97
C LEU A 17 -21.70 -44.20 -18.26
N LEU A 18 -20.86 -43.93 -19.25
CA LEU A 18 -20.49 -44.90 -20.25
C LEU A 18 -18.96 -44.99 -20.36
N CYS A 19 -18.48 -46.14 -19.96
CA CYS A 19 -17.11 -46.59 -20.14
C CYS A 19 -16.89 -46.94 -21.61
N GLY A 20 -15.91 -46.34 -22.28
CA GLY A 20 -15.49 -46.64 -23.63
C GLY A 20 -13.98 -46.69 -23.72
N CYS A 21 -13.40 -47.88 -23.69
CA CYS A 21 -12.01 -48.15 -24.05
C CYS A 21 -11.80 -48.10 -25.55
N GLY A 22 -10.70 -47.53 -26.00
CA GLY A 22 -10.09 -47.88 -27.30
C GLY A 22 -9.78 -46.71 -28.21
N GLY A 23 -8.49 -46.51 -28.50
CA GLY A 23 -8.05 -45.72 -29.64
C GLY A 23 -6.81 -44.91 -29.37
N SER A 24 -5.62 -45.50 -29.50
CA SER A 24 -4.35 -44.78 -29.60
C SER A 24 -4.33 -43.94 -30.88
N SER A 25 -4.52 -42.63 -30.77
CA SER A 25 -4.10 -41.69 -31.81
C SER A 25 -2.99 -40.86 -31.20
N ALA A 26 -1.78 -40.94 -31.79
CA ALA A 26 -0.64 -40.10 -31.49
C ALA A 26 -1.05 -38.63 -31.74
N GLY A 27 -1.49 -37.96 -30.67
CA GLY A 27 -1.68 -36.51 -30.68
C GLY A 27 -0.35 -35.86 -30.82
N GLU A 28 -0.15 -35.16 -31.92
CA GLU A 28 0.92 -34.20 -32.15
C GLU A 28 1.06 -33.30 -30.91
N ARG A 29 2.15 -33.47 -30.18
CA ARG A 29 2.52 -32.54 -29.14
C ARG A 29 2.84 -31.23 -29.82
N SER A 30 1.91 -30.29 -29.78
CA SER A 30 2.21 -28.88 -30.08
C SER A 30 3.43 -28.50 -29.25
N ALA A 31 4.50 -28.08 -29.92
CA ALA A 31 5.68 -27.56 -29.24
C ALA A 31 5.22 -26.43 -28.28
N PRO A 32 5.78 -26.34 -27.05
CA PRO A 32 5.45 -25.25 -26.16
C PRO A 32 5.70 -23.95 -26.91
N ALA A 33 4.72 -23.09 -27.00
CA ALA A 33 4.86 -21.75 -27.56
C ALA A 33 6.07 -21.11 -26.86
N GLU A 34 7.10 -20.80 -27.63
CA GLU A 34 8.33 -20.17 -27.16
C GLU A 34 7.90 -18.89 -26.43
N ARG A 35 8.04 -18.91 -25.11
CA ARG A 35 7.66 -17.78 -24.26
C ARG A 35 8.61 -16.65 -24.65
N ALA A 36 8.10 -15.73 -25.48
CA ALA A 36 8.86 -14.57 -25.92
C ALA A 36 9.50 -13.93 -24.69
N THR A 37 10.80 -14.07 -24.56
CA THR A 37 11.59 -13.49 -23.46
C THR A 37 11.43 -11.98 -23.66
N ARG A 38 10.60 -11.33 -22.82
CA ARG A 38 10.52 -9.88 -22.77
C ARG A 38 11.90 -9.38 -22.42
N LYS A 39 12.65 -8.93 -23.43
CA LYS A 39 13.95 -8.35 -23.23
C LYS A 39 13.74 -7.06 -22.45
N ASN A 40 13.98 -7.11 -21.15
CA ASN A 40 13.87 -5.94 -20.29
C ASN A 40 14.88 -4.90 -20.76
N ILE A 41 14.40 -3.70 -21.05
CA ILE A 41 15.29 -2.57 -21.30
C ILE A 41 15.69 -1.97 -19.95
N SER A 42 16.90 -1.43 -19.88
CA SER A 42 17.38 -0.72 -18.69
C SER A 42 17.91 0.64 -19.12
N LEU A 43 17.10 1.66 -18.95
CA LEU A 43 17.36 3.02 -19.38
C LEU A 43 17.79 3.93 -18.22
N ILE A 44 17.15 3.78 -17.07
CA ILE A 44 17.34 4.66 -15.92
C ILE A 44 18.47 4.12 -15.04
N GLU A 45 19.49 4.94 -14.81
CA GLU A 45 20.54 4.67 -13.85
C GLU A 45 20.05 4.93 -12.41
N GLY A 46 19.39 6.06 -12.19
CA GLY A 46 18.90 6.46 -10.88
C GLY A 46 17.91 7.61 -10.91
N VAL A 47 17.29 7.82 -9.75
CA VAL A 47 16.39 8.94 -9.48
C VAL A 47 16.85 9.69 -8.24
N SER A 48 16.45 10.94 -8.09
CA SER A 48 16.77 11.78 -6.94
C SER A 48 15.54 12.59 -6.52
N PRO A 49 15.18 12.57 -5.22
CA PRO A 49 15.78 11.82 -4.13
C PRO A 49 15.44 10.33 -4.22
N LEU A 50 16.36 9.44 -3.88
CA LEU A 50 16.07 8.00 -3.85
C LEU A 50 15.29 7.63 -2.58
N TYR A 51 15.82 8.06 -1.42
CA TYR A 51 15.19 7.93 -0.09
C TYR A 51 15.83 8.93 0.89
N GLY A 52 15.21 9.11 2.05
CA GLY A 52 15.75 9.89 3.18
C GLY A 52 15.69 11.40 3.04
N ALA A 53 15.26 11.94 1.89
CA ALA A 53 15.07 13.38 1.76
C ALA A 53 13.83 13.84 2.54
N THR A 54 13.93 15.02 3.13
CA THR A 54 12.82 15.66 3.84
C THR A 54 12.56 17.05 3.29
N VAL A 55 11.31 17.47 3.25
CA VAL A 55 10.90 18.79 2.80
C VAL A 55 9.73 19.28 3.66
N PRO A 56 9.75 20.51 4.17
CA PRO A 56 8.63 21.04 4.92
C PRO A 56 7.45 21.42 3.99
N GLN A 57 6.25 21.40 4.53
CA GLN A 57 5.07 21.98 3.88
C GLN A 57 5.36 23.43 3.46
N GLY A 58 4.84 23.86 2.32
CA GLY A 58 5.07 25.20 1.77
C GLY A 58 6.40 25.36 1.03
N SER A 59 7.15 24.28 0.80
CA SER A 59 8.43 24.28 0.11
C SER A 59 8.38 23.52 -1.22
N VAL A 60 9.53 23.45 -1.91
CA VAL A 60 9.65 22.77 -3.20
C VAL A 60 10.61 21.58 -3.07
N GLN A 61 10.18 20.40 -3.52
CA GLN A 61 11.03 19.24 -3.66
C GLN A 61 11.45 19.08 -5.13
N ARG A 62 12.75 19.10 -5.40
CA ARG A 62 13.25 18.76 -6.73
C ARG A 62 13.30 17.26 -6.91
N ILE A 63 12.79 16.80 -8.05
CA ILE A 63 12.82 15.41 -8.49
C ILE A 63 13.58 15.34 -9.79
N GLY A 64 14.59 14.49 -9.84
CA GLY A 64 15.42 14.30 -11.01
C GLY A 64 15.60 12.83 -11.37
N PHE A 65 16.17 12.59 -12.52
CA PHE A 65 16.57 11.27 -12.98
C PHE A 65 17.89 11.34 -13.73
N ARG A 66 18.53 10.19 -13.91
CA ARG A 66 19.72 10.03 -14.73
C ARG A 66 19.56 8.78 -15.59
N LEU A 67 19.77 8.92 -16.87
CA LEU A 67 19.85 7.80 -17.78
C LEU A 67 21.24 7.15 -17.68
N ARG A 68 21.32 5.87 -18.04
CA ARG A 68 22.60 5.16 -18.16
C ARG A 68 23.44 5.77 -19.27
N PRO A 69 24.77 5.70 -19.17
CA PRO A 69 25.65 6.14 -20.27
C PRO A 69 25.26 5.50 -21.59
N GLY A 70 25.06 6.32 -22.61
CA GLY A 70 24.65 5.90 -23.96
C GLY A 70 23.18 5.44 -24.09
N ALA A 71 22.38 5.49 -23.04
CA ALA A 71 20.95 5.24 -23.15
C ALA A 71 20.23 6.51 -23.63
N GLU A 72 19.23 6.32 -24.48
CA GLU A 72 18.32 7.35 -24.94
C GLU A 72 16.89 6.94 -24.59
N ALA A 73 16.03 7.90 -24.35
CA ALA A 73 14.61 7.70 -24.11
C ALA A 73 13.79 8.61 -25.02
N ASP A 74 12.69 8.08 -25.58
CA ASP A 74 11.75 8.86 -26.38
C ASP A 74 10.97 9.83 -25.49
N SER A 75 10.70 9.41 -24.26
CA SER A 75 10.08 10.25 -23.22
C SER A 75 10.38 9.72 -21.83
N VAL A 76 10.35 10.62 -20.85
CA VAL A 76 10.43 10.29 -19.43
C VAL A 76 9.25 10.94 -18.71
N VAL A 77 8.57 10.18 -17.86
CA VAL A 77 7.34 10.63 -17.21
C VAL A 77 7.42 10.40 -15.71
N LEU A 78 6.97 11.40 -14.95
CA LEU A 78 6.85 11.36 -13.50
C LEU A 78 5.42 10.97 -13.10
N TYR A 79 5.33 10.03 -12.17
CA TYR A 79 4.10 9.61 -11.52
C TYR A 79 4.19 9.80 -10.00
N MET A 80 3.10 10.24 -9.39
CA MET A 80 2.85 10.20 -7.95
C MET A 80 1.69 9.22 -7.70
N GLY A 81 2.00 8.06 -7.12
CA GLY A 81 1.07 6.93 -7.16
C GLY A 81 0.74 6.55 -8.60
N GLU A 82 -0.55 6.44 -8.92
CA GLU A 82 -1.02 6.14 -10.29
C GLU A 82 -1.19 7.40 -11.16
N ARG A 83 -1.08 8.59 -10.58
CA ARG A 83 -1.31 9.84 -11.31
C ARG A 83 -0.07 10.27 -12.07
N ARG A 84 -0.21 10.46 -13.40
CA ARG A 84 0.79 11.14 -14.21
C ARG A 84 0.87 12.61 -13.82
N VAL A 85 2.06 13.10 -13.45
CA VAL A 85 2.29 14.46 -12.98
C VAL A 85 2.89 15.32 -14.08
N ALA A 86 3.98 14.88 -14.71
CA ALA A 86 4.70 15.65 -15.71
C ALA A 86 5.48 14.76 -16.68
N ALA A 87 5.79 15.29 -17.86
CA ALA A 87 6.94 14.84 -18.63
C ALA A 87 8.20 15.47 -18.03
N LEU A 88 9.27 14.70 -17.94
CA LEU A 88 10.56 15.16 -17.43
C LEU A 88 11.53 15.41 -18.57
N ASP A 89 12.30 16.47 -18.44
CA ASP A 89 13.54 16.71 -19.18
C ASP A 89 14.76 16.54 -18.27
N THR A 90 15.94 16.86 -18.76
CA THR A 90 17.19 16.78 -18.00
C THR A 90 17.26 17.75 -16.82
N ALA A 91 16.43 18.81 -16.80
CA ALA A 91 16.35 19.77 -15.70
C ALA A 91 15.58 19.19 -14.48
N GLY A 92 14.82 18.09 -14.70
CA GLY A 92 14.00 17.47 -13.66
C GLY A 92 12.67 18.19 -13.45
N TYR A 93 12.08 18.01 -12.27
CA TYR A 93 10.77 18.54 -11.90
C TYR A 93 10.80 19.18 -10.51
N SER A 94 10.22 20.36 -10.39
CA SER A 94 10.01 21.03 -9.11
C SER A 94 8.60 20.73 -8.61
N TYR A 95 8.49 19.89 -7.58
CA TYR A 95 7.21 19.53 -6.98
C TYR A 95 6.88 20.53 -5.85
N GLU A 96 5.81 21.28 -6.05
CA GLU A 96 5.28 22.23 -5.07
C GLU A 96 4.58 21.48 -3.94
N VAL A 97 5.15 21.51 -2.75
CA VAL A 97 4.56 20.94 -1.54
C VAL A 97 3.70 22.03 -0.90
N SER A 98 2.37 21.97 -1.10
CA SER A 98 1.47 22.98 -0.53
C SER A 98 1.54 23.04 1.00
N ALA A 99 1.14 24.17 1.58
CA ALA A 99 1.04 24.31 3.04
C ALA A 99 0.00 23.38 3.69
N ALA A 100 -0.94 22.85 2.89
CA ALA A 100 -1.96 21.90 3.32
C ALA A 100 -1.64 20.45 2.89
N HIS A 101 -0.46 20.18 2.33
CA HIS A 101 -0.06 18.83 1.95
C HIS A 101 -0.03 17.93 3.19
N PRO A 102 -0.57 16.70 3.14
CA PRO A 102 -0.42 15.76 4.24
C PRO A 102 1.06 15.52 4.58
N THR A 103 1.39 15.44 5.86
CA THR A 103 2.73 15.03 6.32
C THR A 103 2.91 13.52 6.11
N GLY A 104 4.15 13.08 5.96
CA GLY A 104 4.50 11.68 5.75
C GLY A 104 5.23 11.42 4.44
N THR A 105 5.41 10.15 4.12
CA THR A 105 6.17 9.71 2.95
C THR A 105 5.37 9.90 1.65
N VAL A 106 6.00 10.51 0.67
CA VAL A 106 5.50 10.65 -0.69
C VAL A 106 6.33 9.76 -1.60
N LEU A 107 5.67 8.77 -2.20
CA LEU A 107 6.27 7.88 -3.19
C LEU A 107 6.10 8.44 -4.58
N TYR A 108 7.14 8.36 -5.39
CA TYR A 108 7.07 8.71 -6.80
C TYR A 108 7.76 7.65 -7.69
N LYS A 109 7.41 7.65 -8.96
CA LYS A 109 7.96 6.75 -9.96
C LYS A 109 8.31 7.53 -11.22
N VAL A 110 9.53 7.36 -11.72
CA VAL A 110 9.97 7.84 -13.02
C VAL A 110 9.95 6.68 -14.00
N VAL A 111 9.32 6.86 -15.14
CA VAL A 111 9.22 5.88 -16.22
C VAL A 111 9.82 6.45 -17.49
N ALA A 112 10.84 5.79 -18.02
CA ALA A 112 11.45 6.11 -19.32
C ALA A 112 10.92 5.15 -20.39
N TYR A 113 10.54 5.69 -21.53
CA TYR A 113 10.01 4.94 -22.67
C TYR A 113 10.99 4.99 -23.85
N ARG A 114 11.13 3.88 -24.54
CA ARG A 114 11.86 3.77 -25.81
C ARG A 114 11.28 2.66 -26.69
N GLU A 115 10.93 2.96 -27.92
CA GLU A 115 10.43 2.00 -28.91
C GLU A 115 9.31 1.11 -28.36
N GLY A 116 8.32 1.71 -27.70
CA GLY A 116 7.17 1.01 -27.11
C GLY A 116 7.47 0.15 -25.87
N ARG A 117 8.71 0.19 -25.36
CA ARG A 117 9.11 -0.47 -24.10
C ARG A 117 9.36 0.57 -23.03
N SER A 118 9.42 0.14 -21.76
CA SER A 118 9.65 1.05 -20.64
C SER A 118 10.60 0.47 -19.59
N ASP A 119 11.31 1.35 -18.91
CA ASP A 119 12.06 1.11 -17.67
C ASP A 119 11.58 2.07 -16.61
N SER A 120 11.59 1.66 -15.34
CA SER A 120 11.13 2.53 -14.26
C SER A 120 12.01 2.44 -13.00
N ARG A 121 12.05 3.55 -12.27
CA ARG A 121 12.66 3.65 -10.94
C ARG A 121 11.74 4.44 -10.03
N SER A 122 11.62 3.98 -8.79
CA SER A 122 10.87 4.67 -7.74
C SER A 122 11.83 5.36 -6.77
N GLY A 123 11.36 6.43 -6.18
CA GLY A 123 12.01 7.14 -5.10
C GLY A 123 10.98 7.67 -4.13
N GLU A 124 11.44 8.26 -3.05
CA GLU A 124 10.58 8.82 -2.01
C GLU A 124 11.20 10.03 -1.33
N PHE A 125 10.35 10.82 -0.71
CA PHE A 125 10.74 11.88 0.22
C PHE A 125 9.67 12.03 1.30
N ALA A 126 10.05 12.56 2.47
CA ALA A 126 9.11 12.80 3.56
C ALA A 126 8.72 14.28 3.64
N VAL A 127 7.42 14.54 3.66
CA VAL A 127 6.87 15.88 3.93
C VAL A 127 6.75 16.06 5.43
N LEU A 128 7.45 17.08 5.94
CA LEU A 128 7.41 17.49 7.34
C LEU A 128 6.37 18.59 7.54
N ALA A 129 5.89 18.72 8.77
CA ALA A 129 5.03 19.84 9.13
C ALA A 129 5.74 21.20 8.87
N GLY A 130 5.05 22.13 8.25
CA GLY A 130 5.56 23.48 7.99
C GLY A 130 5.70 24.35 9.25
N LYS A 131 5.11 23.91 10.37
CA LYS A 131 5.22 24.55 11.69
C LYS A 131 5.60 23.51 12.73
N ALA A 132 6.44 23.90 13.66
CA ALA A 132 6.76 23.08 14.83
C ALA A 132 5.47 22.75 15.61
N PRO A 133 5.30 21.53 16.12
CA PRO A 133 4.16 21.19 16.96
C PRO A 133 4.25 21.99 18.28
N VAL A 134 3.09 22.34 18.82
CA VAL A 134 3.02 22.92 20.17
C VAL A 134 3.27 21.79 21.17
N LEU A 135 4.29 21.98 21.99
CA LEU A 135 4.58 21.03 23.05
C LEU A 135 3.68 21.33 24.26
N TYR A 136 2.74 20.41 24.55
CA TYR A 136 1.89 20.52 25.72
C TYR A 136 2.55 19.84 26.93
N GLY A 137 2.45 20.47 28.09
CA GLY A 137 2.70 19.81 29.36
C GLY A 137 1.51 18.93 29.78
N HIS A 138 1.69 18.10 30.79
CA HIS A 138 0.63 17.32 31.38
C HIS A 138 0.62 17.48 32.92
N ARG A 139 -0.55 17.25 33.52
CA ARG A 139 -0.71 17.15 34.96
C ARG A 139 -1.53 15.89 35.27
N VAL A 140 -0.93 14.99 36.05
CA VAL A 140 -1.65 13.81 36.56
C VAL A 140 -2.75 14.28 37.50
N ARG A 141 -3.99 13.91 37.22
CA ARG A 141 -5.15 14.21 38.07
C ARG A 141 -5.46 13.08 39.01
N ASN A 142 -5.52 11.85 38.51
CA ASN A 142 -5.81 10.67 39.25
C ASN A 142 -4.88 9.53 38.83
N VAL A 143 -4.72 8.56 39.73
CA VAL A 143 -4.03 7.29 39.48
C VAL A 143 -4.98 6.20 39.95
N TYR A 144 -5.15 5.20 39.10
CA TYR A 144 -6.07 4.08 39.36
C TYR A 144 -5.31 2.75 39.41
N PRO A 145 -5.83 1.74 40.12
CA PRO A 145 -5.26 0.40 40.07
C PRO A 145 -5.28 -0.15 38.67
N HIS A 146 -4.28 -0.96 38.35
CA HIS A 146 -4.19 -1.65 37.07
C HIS A 146 -3.51 -3.01 37.26
N ASP A 147 -3.88 -3.98 36.42
CA ASP A 147 -3.23 -5.29 36.38
C ASP A 147 -1.76 -5.14 35.93
N ARG A 148 -0.86 -5.39 36.87
CA ARG A 148 0.60 -5.23 36.62
C ARG A 148 1.18 -6.28 35.68
N THR A 149 0.44 -7.36 35.41
CA THR A 149 0.82 -8.43 34.49
C THR A 149 0.33 -8.17 33.07
N ALA A 150 -0.55 -7.20 32.89
CA ALA A 150 -1.02 -6.81 31.57
C ALA A 150 0.10 -6.14 30.76
N TYR A 151 0.39 -6.67 29.60
CA TYR A 151 1.20 -5.98 28.60
C TYR A 151 0.28 -5.15 27.70
N THR A 152 -0.11 -3.97 28.17
CA THR A 152 -1.09 -3.09 27.54
C THR A 152 -0.57 -2.59 26.19
N GLN A 153 -1.30 -2.84 25.12
CA GLN A 153 -1.00 -2.35 23.76
C GLN A 153 -1.99 -1.30 23.27
N GLY A 154 -3.18 -1.25 23.85
CA GLY A 154 -4.17 -0.25 23.52
C GLY A 154 -5.16 -0.01 24.65
N LEU A 155 -5.60 1.24 24.79
CA LEU A 155 -6.60 1.67 25.77
C LEU A 155 -7.63 2.56 25.07
N LEU A 156 -8.91 2.31 25.37
CA LEU A 156 -10.03 3.14 24.92
C LEU A 156 -11.01 3.33 26.08
N TRP A 157 -11.37 4.58 26.37
CA TRP A 157 -12.46 4.89 27.29
C TRP A 157 -13.77 5.00 26.50
N HIS A 158 -14.78 4.19 26.90
CA HIS A 158 -16.08 4.21 26.28
C HIS A 158 -17.16 3.74 27.28
N ASP A 159 -18.29 4.45 27.34
CA ASP A 159 -19.47 4.14 28.15
C ASP A 159 -19.17 3.78 29.64
N GLY A 160 -18.25 4.52 30.26
CA GLY A 160 -17.93 4.33 31.67
C GLY A 160 -16.94 3.22 31.99
N TYR A 161 -16.36 2.58 30.95
CA TYR A 161 -15.37 1.52 31.08
C TYR A 161 -14.11 1.80 30.30
N LEU A 162 -13.02 1.19 30.73
CA LEU A 162 -11.76 1.17 30.00
C LEU A 162 -11.67 -0.14 29.21
N TYR A 163 -11.58 -0.04 27.89
CA TYR A 163 -11.32 -1.19 27.03
C TYR A 163 -9.82 -1.31 26.82
N GLU A 164 -9.27 -2.45 27.15
CA GLU A 164 -7.84 -2.71 27.10
C GLU A 164 -7.55 -3.89 26.19
N SER A 165 -6.64 -3.70 25.23
CA SER A 165 -6.01 -4.79 24.50
C SER A 165 -4.63 -5.07 25.09
N THR A 166 -4.32 -6.35 25.35
CA THR A 166 -3.02 -6.78 25.84
C THR A 166 -2.27 -7.58 24.79
N GLY A 167 -0.94 -7.56 24.84
CA GLY A 167 -0.04 -8.34 24.01
C GLY A 167 0.46 -9.59 24.71
N LEU A 168 1.55 -10.14 24.20
CA LEU A 168 2.23 -11.39 24.49
C LEU A 168 1.63 -12.62 23.80
N GLU A 169 2.52 -13.43 23.24
CA GLU A 169 2.15 -14.67 22.56
C GLU A 169 1.49 -15.64 23.55
N GLY A 170 0.29 -16.14 23.18
CA GLY A 170 -0.51 -17.02 24.02
C GLY A 170 -1.21 -16.34 25.21
N GLY A 171 -0.98 -15.04 25.44
CA GLY A 171 -1.54 -14.28 26.56
C GLY A 171 -2.34 -13.04 26.16
N SER A 172 -2.50 -12.78 24.86
CA SER A 172 -3.23 -11.60 24.36
C SER A 172 -4.72 -11.67 24.70
N THR A 173 -5.28 -10.56 25.19
CA THR A 173 -6.70 -10.45 25.53
C THR A 173 -7.26 -9.11 25.08
N LEU A 174 -8.57 -9.06 24.86
CA LEU A 174 -9.34 -7.83 24.81
C LEU A 174 -10.33 -7.86 25.97
N ARG A 175 -10.30 -6.87 26.84
CA ARG A 175 -11.04 -6.86 28.09
C ARG A 175 -11.67 -5.51 28.38
N GLN A 176 -12.79 -5.55 29.05
CA GLN A 176 -13.48 -4.42 29.66
C GLN A 176 -13.04 -4.31 31.11
N VAL A 177 -12.63 -3.14 31.55
CA VAL A 177 -12.04 -2.92 32.87
C VAL A 177 -12.78 -1.79 33.56
N ASP A 178 -13.20 -2.03 34.85
CA ASP A 178 -13.62 -0.97 35.73
C ASP A 178 -12.42 -0.08 36.06
N LEU A 179 -12.50 1.21 35.72
CA LEU A 179 -11.39 2.13 35.91
C LEU A 179 -11.00 2.32 37.37
N THR A 180 -12.01 2.36 38.27
CA THR A 180 -11.79 2.69 39.68
C THR A 180 -11.16 1.52 40.44
N GLU A 181 -11.61 0.30 40.12
CA GLU A 181 -11.12 -0.92 40.74
C GLU A 181 -9.97 -1.59 40.04
N GLY A 182 -9.75 -1.23 38.76
CA GLY A 182 -8.73 -1.86 37.91
C GLY A 182 -9.02 -3.32 37.57
N ARG A 183 -10.28 -3.72 37.67
CA ARG A 183 -10.76 -5.10 37.57
C ARG A 183 -11.45 -5.34 36.23
N VAL A 184 -11.17 -6.49 35.61
CA VAL A 184 -11.91 -6.97 34.44
C VAL A 184 -13.36 -7.30 34.86
N VAL A 185 -14.34 -6.83 34.08
CA VAL A 185 -15.79 -7.02 34.30
C VAL A 185 -16.41 -7.88 33.21
#